data_0acc0e80a326be5d29150d7fd85f14a1
#
_entry.id   0acc0e80a326be5d29150d7fd85f14a1
#
_cell.length_a   1.000
_cell.length_b   1.000
_cell.length_c   1.000
_cell.angle_alpha   90.00
_cell.angle_beta   90.00
_cell.angle_gamma   90.00
#
_symmetry.space_group_name_H-M   'P 1'
#
loop_
_entity.id
_entity.type
_entity.pdbx_description
1 polymer ?
#
loop_
_entity_poly.entity_id
_entity_poly.type
_entity_poly.pdbx_seq_one_letter_code
_entity_poly.pdbx_strand_id
1 'polypeptide(L)'
;MSTVSIMDASYKDCHEAIEKIFHLFPLDLEGKKVVIKPNVLRSATPEEGVTTHPSVLKAVINEVVKRRPASLIVGDNPGVFSYGMNEKAFKDTGLMEVAGKYYRNLGVETVQMKINSPYIENALVSRAIIDADVYISVPKFKTHGLTGLSCAIKNNFGLLAGALKAQTHKNAGNPFNFAEALVEVFSIRVPDLVIVDGVLAMEGNGPASKDLINLSKIMASDDPVALDSVVAYMMGFPELPRTIELAAARGYGISELSRITINGKLEVIPGFKLPQTDRRASTIMDSITAVRPRVNNELCTLCETCIEHCPNGALTMEEYPVVSPELCITCFCCQELCPQKAIELK
;
A
#
# COMPACT_ATOMS: atom_id res chain seq x y z
N MET A 1 -15.75 19.44 5.74
CA MET A 1 -14.75 19.01 6.76
C MET A 1 -14.68 17.49 6.67
N SER A 2 -13.50 16.94 6.60
CA SER A 2 -13.30 15.48 6.62
C SER A 2 -13.13 14.99 8.04
N THR A 3 -13.50 13.73 8.32
CA THR A 3 -13.32 13.12 9.64
C THR A 3 -12.33 11.96 9.55
N VAL A 4 -11.40 11.89 10.48
CA VAL A 4 -10.51 10.74 10.66
C VAL A 4 -10.72 10.16 12.05
N SER A 5 -11.01 8.86 12.11
CA SER A 5 -11.13 8.12 13.35
C SER A 5 -9.82 7.41 13.70
N ILE A 6 -9.42 7.48 14.96
CA ILE A 6 -8.23 6.81 15.53
C ILE A 6 -8.70 6.06 16.77
N MET A 7 -8.72 4.73 16.73
CA MET A 7 -9.23 3.88 17.79
C MET A 7 -8.15 2.93 18.29
N ASP A 8 -8.07 2.74 19.61
CA ASP A 8 -7.25 1.71 20.22
C ASP A 8 -7.80 0.33 19.86
N ALA A 9 -6.93 -0.59 19.45
CA ALA A 9 -7.30 -1.96 19.13
C ALA A 9 -6.09 -2.89 19.16
N SER A 10 -6.36 -4.14 19.42
CA SER A 10 -5.44 -5.26 19.21
C SER A 10 -6.01 -6.20 18.13
N TYR A 11 -5.24 -7.15 17.63
CA TYR A 11 -5.77 -8.16 16.71
C TYR A 11 -6.83 -9.10 17.34
N LYS A 12 -6.93 -9.13 18.67
CA LYS A 12 -7.94 -9.92 19.39
C LYS A 12 -9.30 -9.23 19.41
N ASP A 13 -9.31 -7.89 19.50
CA ASP A 13 -10.50 -7.07 19.70
C ASP A 13 -10.77 -6.04 18.59
N CYS A 14 -9.97 -6.03 17.52
CA CYS A 14 -10.12 -5.08 16.40
C CYS A 14 -11.53 -5.07 15.79
N HIS A 15 -12.31 -6.12 15.98
CA HIS A 15 -13.69 -6.19 15.50
C HIS A 15 -14.59 -5.12 16.18
N GLU A 16 -14.36 -4.78 17.46
CA GLU A 16 -15.11 -3.73 18.15
C GLU A 16 -14.83 -2.34 17.56
N ALA A 17 -13.54 -2.07 17.27
CA ALA A 17 -13.16 -0.81 16.62
C ALA A 17 -13.75 -0.70 15.20
N ILE A 18 -13.73 -1.81 14.44
CA ILE A 18 -14.28 -1.84 13.08
C ILE A 18 -15.80 -1.69 13.09
N GLU A 19 -16.52 -2.30 14.03
CA GLU A 19 -17.96 -2.10 14.20
C GLU A 19 -18.29 -0.62 14.44
N LYS A 20 -17.55 0.06 15.35
CA LYS A 20 -17.71 1.50 15.62
C LYS A 20 -17.40 2.36 14.37
N ILE A 21 -16.39 1.96 13.57
CA ILE A 21 -16.07 2.63 12.30
C ILE A 21 -17.25 2.58 11.34
N PHE A 22 -17.90 1.43 11.16
CA PHE A 22 -19.07 1.30 10.30
C PHE A 22 -20.33 2.04 10.81
N HIS A 23 -20.35 2.41 12.09
CA HIS A 23 -21.37 3.33 12.63
C HIS A 23 -20.99 4.80 12.39
N LEU A 24 -19.71 5.14 12.49
CA LEU A 24 -19.21 6.51 12.28
C LEU A 24 -19.22 6.91 10.80
N PHE A 25 -18.90 5.95 9.92
CA PHE A 25 -18.92 6.11 8.46
C PHE A 25 -19.95 5.16 7.84
N PRO A 26 -21.25 5.51 7.92
CA PRO A 26 -22.32 4.64 7.46
C PRO A 26 -22.26 4.51 5.92
N LEU A 27 -22.18 3.26 5.44
CA LEU A 27 -22.27 2.91 4.04
C LEU A 27 -23.58 2.18 3.77
N ASP A 28 -24.29 2.59 2.72
CA ASP A 28 -25.41 1.81 2.20
C ASP A 28 -24.87 0.62 1.39
N LEU A 29 -24.87 -0.56 2.00
CA LEU A 29 -24.35 -1.80 1.40
C LEU A 29 -25.43 -2.77 0.97
N GLU A 30 -26.69 -2.58 1.40
CA GLU A 30 -27.76 -3.52 1.10
C GLU A 30 -28.02 -3.57 -0.41
N GLY A 31 -27.92 -4.77 -0.97
CA GLY A 31 -28.12 -4.99 -2.40
C GLY A 31 -27.02 -4.44 -3.31
N LYS A 32 -25.88 -3.95 -2.75
CA LYS A 32 -24.76 -3.37 -3.50
C LYS A 32 -23.70 -4.41 -3.87
N LYS A 33 -22.96 -4.11 -4.94
CA LYS A 33 -21.71 -4.81 -5.28
C LYS A 33 -20.58 -4.20 -4.48
N VAL A 34 -20.01 -4.94 -3.54
CA VAL A 34 -18.96 -4.46 -2.65
C VAL A 34 -17.63 -5.13 -2.97
N VAL A 35 -16.57 -4.33 -3.03
CA VAL A 35 -15.19 -4.83 -3.10
C VAL A 35 -14.41 -4.39 -1.87
N ILE A 36 -13.74 -5.33 -1.21
CA ILE A 36 -12.76 -5.07 -0.15
C ILE A 36 -11.38 -5.35 -0.70
N LYS A 37 -10.52 -4.35 -0.68
CA LYS A 37 -9.12 -4.48 -1.11
C LYS A 37 -8.18 -4.34 0.07
N PRO A 38 -7.62 -5.44 0.61
CA PRO A 38 -6.52 -5.37 1.57
C PRO A 38 -5.25 -4.83 0.93
N ASN A 39 -4.18 -4.71 1.68
CA ASN A 39 -2.83 -4.51 1.18
C ASN A 39 -2.10 -5.86 1.17
N VAL A 40 -1.71 -6.33 -0.01
CA VAL A 40 -0.88 -7.53 -0.19
C VAL A 40 0.31 -7.16 -1.06
N LEU A 41 1.51 -7.14 -0.48
CA LEU A 41 2.73 -6.80 -1.22
C LEU A 41 3.33 -8.03 -1.87
N ARG A 42 3.52 -9.11 -1.12
CA ARG A 42 4.14 -10.38 -1.49
C ARG A 42 3.72 -11.47 -0.51
N SER A 43 4.14 -12.70 -0.75
CA SER A 43 4.10 -13.76 0.27
C SER A 43 4.87 -13.31 1.52
N ALA A 44 4.20 -13.39 2.67
CA ALA A 44 4.73 -13.01 3.97
C ALA A 44 3.86 -13.63 5.07
N THR A 45 4.40 -13.82 6.28
CA THR A 45 3.54 -14.14 7.42
C THR A 45 2.90 -12.87 7.99
N PRO A 46 1.78 -12.97 8.70
CA PRO A 46 1.13 -11.80 9.31
C PRO A 46 2.06 -11.02 10.26
N GLU A 47 2.96 -11.72 10.95
CA GLU A 47 3.91 -11.16 11.92
C GLU A 47 4.99 -10.30 11.27
N GLU A 48 5.21 -10.44 9.95
CA GLU A 48 6.15 -9.59 9.22
C GLU A 48 5.65 -8.14 9.05
N GLY A 49 4.36 -7.87 9.31
CA GLY A 49 3.78 -6.52 9.21
C GLY A 49 3.77 -5.94 7.79
N VAL A 50 3.98 -6.74 6.76
CA VAL A 50 4.07 -6.33 5.35
C VAL A 50 2.69 -6.14 4.72
N THR A 51 1.70 -6.93 5.17
CA THR A 51 0.35 -6.99 4.62
C THR A 51 -0.70 -6.63 5.69
N THR A 52 -1.92 -6.37 5.26
CA THR A 52 -3.07 -6.30 6.17
C THR A 52 -3.18 -7.61 6.98
N HIS A 53 -3.39 -7.50 8.27
CA HIS A 53 -3.53 -8.69 9.13
C HIS A 53 -4.87 -9.40 8.90
N PRO A 54 -4.91 -10.75 8.89
CA PRO A 54 -6.14 -11.53 8.67
C PRO A 54 -7.28 -11.17 9.64
N SER A 55 -6.99 -10.89 10.92
CA SER A 55 -8.02 -10.47 11.89
C SER A 55 -8.75 -9.19 11.49
N VAL A 56 -8.01 -8.19 10.99
CA VAL A 56 -8.60 -6.92 10.51
C VAL A 56 -9.47 -7.17 9.29
N LEU A 57 -8.95 -7.90 8.30
CA LEU A 57 -9.72 -8.23 7.10
C LEU A 57 -10.98 -9.02 7.45
N LYS A 58 -10.89 -10.01 8.33
CA LYS A 58 -12.03 -10.80 8.80
C LYS A 58 -13.11 -9.94 9.45
N ALA A 59 -12.71 -8.99 10.31
CA ALA A 59 -13.64 -8.07 10.95
C ALA A 59 -14.36 -7.17 9.95
N VAL A 60 -13.64 -6.63 8.95
CA VAL A 60 -14.26 -5.83 7.88
C VAL A 60 -15.23 -6.66 7.04
N ILE A 61 -14.85 -7.89 6.65
CA ILE A 61 -15.73 -8.81 5.92
C ILE A 61 -17.01 -9.06 6.71
N ASN A 62 -16.91 -9.34 8.01
CA ASN A 62 -18.06 -9.62 8.87
C ASN A 62 -19.02 -8.42 8.92
N GLU A 63 -18.51 -7.19 9.06
CA GLU A 63 -19.33 -5.98 9.07
C GLU A 63 -20.03 -5.73 7.74
N VAL A 64 -19.36 -5.99 6.62
CA VAL A 64 -19.96 -5.89 5.29
C VAL A 64 -21.05 -6.95 5.10
N VAL A 65 -20.79 -8.20 5.47
CA VAL A 65 -21.78 -9.31 5.33
C VAL A 65 -23.03 -9.08 6.17
N LYS A 66 -22.92 -8.54 7.38
CA LYS A 66 -24.08 -8.15 8.22
C LYS A 66 -25.04 -7.20 7.51
N ARG A 67 -24.53 -6.39 6.56
CA ARG A 67 -25.28 -5.37 5.80
C ARG A 67 -25.84 -5.87 4.47
N ARG A 68 -25.80 -7.18 4.23
CA ARG A 68 -26.49 -7.88 3.13
C ARG A 68 -26.18 -7.34 1.73
N PRO A 69 -24.90 -7.25 1.30
CA PRO A 69 -24.57 -6.84 -0.07
C PRO A 69 -25.09 -7.86 -1.09
N ALA A 70 -25.41 -7.41 -2.31
CA ALA A 70 -25.76 -8.31 -3.42
C ALA A 70 -24.58 -9.22 -3.82
N SER A 71 -23.37 -8.67 -3.76
CA SER A 71 -22.13 -9.43 -3.93
C SER A 71 -20.99 -8.82 -3.13
N LEU A 72 -20.06 -9.67 -2.72
CA LEU A 72 -18.82 -9.28 -2.05
C LEU A 72 -17.64 -9.95 -2.74
N ILE A 73 -16.65 -9.14 -3.08
CA ILE A 73 -15.35 -9.58 -3.59
C ILE A 73 -14.25 -9.08 -2.66
N VAL A 74 -13.29 -9.96 -2.36
CA VAL A 74 -12.08 -9.64 -1.58
C VAL A 74 -10.87 -10.00 -2.40
N GLY A 75 -9.98 -9.05 -2.66
CA GLY A 75 -8.78 -9.31 -3.45
C GLY A 75 -7.82 -8.12 -3.54
N ASP A 76 -6.64 -8.38 -4.07
CA ASP A 76 -5.58 -7.39 -4.38
C ASP A 76 -4.74 -7.91 -5.56
N ASN A 77 -3.92 -7.04 -6.15
CA ASN A 77 -2.84 -7.42 -7.04
C ASN A 77 -1.50 -7.20 -6.33
N PRO A 78 -0.83 -8.26 -5.81
CA PRO A 78 0.49 -8.18 -5.22
C PRO A 78 1.56 -7.56 -6.11
N GLY A 79 2.70 -7.20 -5.51
CA GLY A 79 3.84 -6.65 -6.26
C GLY A 79 4.50 -7.66 -7.19
N VAL A 80 4.48 -8.94 -6.85
CA VAL A 80 4.97 -10.05 -7.70
C VAL A 80 3.91 -10.39 -8.73
N PHE A 81 4.29 -10.50 -10.00
CA PHE A 81 3.34 -10.63 -11.12
C PHE A 81 3.50 -11.92 -11.95
N SER A 82 4.17 -12.95 -11.40
CA SER A 82 4.24 -14.27 -12.05
C SER A 82 2.94 -15.06 -11.87
N TYR A 83 2.70 -16.02 -12.76
CA TYR A 83 1.49 -16.88 -12.72
C TYR A 83 1.33 -17.57 -11.35
N GLY A 84 0.12 -17.55 -10.81
CA GLY A 84 -0.21 -18.16 -9.51
C GLY A 84 0.31 -17.41 -8.27
N MET A 85 1.06 -16.32 -8.45
CA MET A 85 1.65 -15.61 -7.31
C MET A 85 0.63 -14.80 -6.49
N ASN A 86 -0.48 -14.37 -7.11
CA ASN A 86 -1.56 -13.71 -6.38
C ASN A 86 -2.18 -14.67 -5.35
N GLU A 87 -2.54 -15.88 -5.78
CA GLU A 87 -3.11 -16.93 -4.93
C GLU A 87 -2.12 -17.36 -3.84
N LYS A 88 -0.85 -17.53 -4.23
CA LYS A 88 0.22 -17.89 -3.28
C LYS A 88 0.38 -16.81 -2.20
N ALA A 89 0.45 -15.53 -2.58
CA ALA A 89 0.59 -14.43 -1.63
C ALA A 89 -0.62 -14.38 -0.67
N PHE A 90 -1.85 -14.51 -1.17
CA PHE A 90 -3.04 -14.55 -0.33
C PHE A 90 -3.06 -15.75 0.62
N LYS A 91 -2.57 -16.91 0.18
CA LYS A 91 -2.47 -18.12 1.01
C LYS A 91 -1.42 -17.94 2.11
N ASP A 92 -0.22 -17.53 1.75
CA ASP A 92 0.92 -17.42 2.68
C ASP A 92 0.68 -16.34 3.75
N THR A 93 -0.11 -15.30 3.42
CA THR A 93 -0.48 -14.23 4.36
C THR A 93 -1.67 -14.58 5.25
N GLY A 94 -2.31 -15.75 5.08
CA GLY A 94 -3.54 -16.13 5.78
C GLY A 94 -4.81 -15.41 5.31
N LEU A 95 -4.69 -14.48 4.35
CA LEU A 95 -5.83 -13.71 3.85
C LEU A 95 -6.79 -14.56 3.01
N MET A 96 -6.29 -15.61 2.33
CA MET A 96 -7.12 -16.55 1.58
C MET A 96 -8.13 -17.25 2.48
N GLU A 97 -7.69 -17.68 3.66
CA GLU A 97 -8.55 -18.39 4.62
C GLU A 97 -9.71 -17.51 5.09
N VAL A 98 -9.41 -16.26 5.49
CA VAL A 98 -10.45 -15.35 6.01
C VAL A 98 -11.35 -14.79 4.93
N ALA A 99 -10.85 -14.63 3.70
CA ALA A 99 -11.66 -14.20 2.54
C ALA A 99 -12.58 -15.33 2.07
N GLY A 100 -12.14 -16.59 2.15
CA GLY A 100 -12.93 -17.77 1.82
C GLY A 100 -13.59 -17.68 0.43
N LYS A 101 -14.90 -17.88 0.37
CA LYS A 101 -15.69 -17.83 -0.87
C LYS A 101 -15.71 -16.45 -1.56
N TYR A 102 -15.34 -15.38 -0.85
CA TYR A 102 -15.32 -14.03 -1.39
C TYR A 102 -14.02 -13.68 -2.11
N TYR A 103 -12.97 -14.49 -1.95
CA TYR A 103 -11.70 -14.26 -2.64
C TYR A 103 -11.88 -14.27 -4.16
N ARG A 104 -11.29 -13.28 -4.83
CA ARG A 104 -11.09 -13.26 -6.28
C ARG A 104 -9.72 -12.69 -6.61
N ASN A 105 -9.07 -13.27 -7.60
CA ASN A 105 -7.85 -12.70 -8.16
C ASN A 105 -8.22 -11.49 -9.02
N LEU A 106 -7.91 -10.29 -8.54
CA LEU A 106 -8.26 -9.02 -9.19
C LEU A 106 -7.48 -8.75 -10.48
N GLY A 107 -6.44 -9.52 -10.77
CA GLY A 107 -5.63 -9.38 -11.98
C GLY A 107 -6.16 -10.17 -13.20
N VAL A 108 -7.16 -11.03 -13.03
CA VAL A 108 -7.65 -11.91 -14.11
C VAL A 108 -8.62 -11.16 -15.05
N GLU A 109 -9.57 -10.46 -14.47
CA GLU A 109 -10.53 -9.66 -15.24
C GLU A 109 -10.18 -8.18 -15.18
N THR A 110 -9.69 -7.65 -16.29
CA THR A 110 -9.25 -6.25 -16.36
C THR A 110 -9.99 -5.45 -17.42
N VAL A 111 -10.05 -4.16 -17.22
CA VAL A 111 -10.49 -3.17 -18.20
C VAL A 111 -9.35 -2.21 -18.50
N GLN A 112 -9.25 -1.79 -19.75
CA GLN A 112 -8.29 -0.76 -20.14
C GLN A 112 -8.88 0.61 -19.84
N MET A 113 -8.16 1.39 -19.04
CA MET A 113 -8.52 2.76 -18.68
C MET A 113 -7.52 3.74 -19.31
N LYS A 114 -8.05 4.81 -19.89
CA LYS A 114 -7.21 5.96 -20.25
C LYS A 114 -7.03 6.83 -19.02
N ILE A 115 -5.78 7.10 -18.68
CA ILE A 115 -5.42 8.05 -17.63
C ILE A 115 -4.49 9.10 -18.23
N ASN A 116 -4.51 10.30 -17.69
CA ASN A 116 -3.66 11.38 -18.17
C ASN A 116 -2.29 11.31 -17.47
N SER A 117 -1.53 10.26 -17.78
CA SER A 117 -0.21 10.06 -17.21
C SER A 117 0.83 9.80 -18.29
N PRO A 118 1.94 10.53 -18.31
CA PRO A 118 3.05 10.25 -19.22
C PRO A 118 3.80 8.96 -18.86
N TYR A 119 3.52 8.39 -17.68
CA TYR A 119 4.22 7.22 -17.12
C TYR A 119 3.45 5.91 -17.29
N ILE A 120 2.16 5.99 -17.63
CA ILE A 120 1.28 4.84 -17.81
C ILE A 120 0.46 5.08 -19.09
N GLU A 121 0.86 4.44 -20.17
CA GLU A 121 0.19 4.61 -21.45
C GLU A 121 -1.23 4.02 -21.45
N ASN A 122 -1.37 2.81 -20.92
CA ASN A 122 -2.63 2.08 -20.83
C ASN A 122 -2.74 1.40 -19.47
N ALA A 123 -3.64 1.87 -18.61
CA ALA A 123 -3.89 1.26 -17.31
C ALA A 123 -4.83 0.06 -17.46
N LEU A 124 -4.31 -1.16 -17.28
CA LEU A 124 -5.13 -2.36 -17.09
C LEU A 124 -5.52 -2.44 -15.62
N VAL A 125 -6.79 -2.21 -15.34
CA VAL A 125 -7.34 -2.09 -13.98
C VAL A 125 -8.33 -3.21 -13.73
N SER A 126 -8.40 -3.70 -12.49
CA SER A 126 -9.39 -4.70 -12.10
C SER A 126 -10.81 -4.25 -12.41
N ARG A 127 -11.52 -5.04 -13.22
CA ARG A 127 -12.93 -4.81 -13.54
C ARG A 127 -13.79 -4.79 -12.29
N ALA A 128 -13.53 -5.70 -11.34
CA ALA A 128 -14.30 -5.82 -10.12
C ALA A 128 -14.33 -4.51 -9.30
N ILE A 129 -13.22 -3.77 -9.26
CA ILE A 129 -13.13 -2.48 -8.56
C ILE A 129 -13.87 -1.38 -9.33
N ILE A 130 -13.79 -1.38 -10.66
CA ILE A 130 -14.47 -0.38 -11.49
C ILE A 130 -15.99 -0.55 -11.43
N ASP A 131 -16.46 -1.80 -11.44
CA ASP A 131 -17.88 -2.14 -11.44
C ASP A 131 -18.51 -2.17 -10.04
N ALA A 132 -17.71 -1.93 -8.97
CA ALA A 132 -18.19 -1.91 -7.60
C ALA A 132 -19.05 -0.67 -7.30
N ASP A 133 -20.21 -0.87 -6.67
CA ASP A 133 -21.01 0.23 -6.10
C ASP A 133 -20.28 0.84 -4.89
N VAL A 134 -19.62 -0.01 -4.08
CA VAL A 134 -18.84 0.40 -2.91
C VAL A 134 -17.48 -0.27 -2.90
N TYR A 135 -16.43 0.53 -2.75
CA TYR A 135 -15.04 0.10 -2.66
C TYR A 135 -14.44 0.46 -1.30
N ILE A 136 -14.09 -0.56 -0.51
CA ILE A 136 -13.45 -0.43 0.80
C ILE A 136 -11.98 -0.83 0.68
N SER A 137 -11.08 0.10 1.01
CA SER A 137 -9.63 -0.14 1.04
C SER A 137 -9.17 -0.43 2.46
N VAL A 138 -8.35 -1.48 2.64
CA VAL A 138 -7.82 -1.88 3.96
C VAL A 138 -6.29 -1.90 3.93
N PRO A 139 -5.62 -0.73 3.90
CA PRO A 139 -4.17 -0.64 3.87
C PRO A 139 -3.52 -0.98 5.20
N LYS A 140 -2.20 -1.18 5.15
CA LYS A 140 -1.31 -1.35 6.30
C LYS A 140 -0.64 -0.02 6.64
N PHE A 141 -0.56 0.33 7.92
CA PHE A 141 0.23 1.48 8.40
C PHE A 141 1.71 1.16 8.26
N LYS A 142 2.37 1.72 7.25
CA LYS A 142 3.79 1.47 7.01
C LYS A 142 4.48 2.60 6.25
N THR A 143 5.75 2.77 6.52
CA THR A 143 6.67 3.61 5.76
C THR A 143 6.90 3.05 4.35
N HIS A 144 7.45 3.86 3.47
CA HIS A 144 7.83 3.48 2.12
C HIS A 144 9.02 4.31 1.65
N GLY A 145 10.11 3.66 1.26
CA GLY A 145 11.35 4.31 0.84
C GLY A 145 11.14 5.35 -0.27
N LEU A 146 10.32 5.03 -1.29
CA LEU A 146 10.14 5.90 -2.44
C LEU A 146 9.08 6.99 -2.24
N THR A 147 8.01 6.72 -1.49
CA THR A 147 6.84 7.63 -1.37
C THR A 147 6.64 8.18 0.03
N GLY A 148 7.53 7.87 0.96
CA GLY A 148 7.43 8.23 2.36
C GLY A 148 6.58 7.28 3.17
N LEU A 149 5.32 7.13 2.82
CA LEU A 149 4.40 6.19 3.45
C LEU A 149 3.66 5.34 2.40
N SER A 150 3.20 4.19 2.84
CA SER A 150 2.29 3.31 2.11
C SER A 150 1.02 3.20 2.95
N CYS A 151 -0.04 3.87 2.52
CA CYS A 151 -1.33 3.86 3.20
C CYS A 151 -2.47 3.94 2.19
N ALA A 152 -3.45 4.81 2.33
CA ALA A 152 -4.64 4.87 1.50
C ALA A 152 -4.36 5.12 0.01
N ILE A 153 -3.64 6.21 -0.31
CA ILE A 153 -3.34 6.57 -1.70
C ILE A 153 -2.50 5.48 -2.38
N LYS A 154 -1.40 5.07 -1.75
CA LYS A 154 -0.48 4.07 -2.32
C LYS A 154 -1.12 2.68 -2.44
N ASN A 155 -2.07 2.31 -1.57
CA ASN A 155 -2.76 1.03 -1.65
C ASN A 155 -3.52 0.87 -2.99
N ASN A 156 -4.00 1.97 -3.57
CA ASN A 156 -4.64 1.96 -4.89
C ASN A 156 -3.70 1.60 -6.04
N PHE A 157 -2.38 1.60 -5.84
CA PHE A 157 -1.46 1.11 -6.87
C PHE A 157 -1.69 -0.37 -7.22
N GLY A 158 -2.27 -1.15 -6.29
CA GLY A 158 -2.75 -2.50 -6.52
C GLY A 158 -3.97 -2.61 -7.46
N LEU A 159 -4.55 -1.50 -7.95
CA LEU A 159 -5.55 -1.52 -9.02
C LEU A 159 -4.93 -1.99 -10.34
N LEU A 160 -3.65 -1.67 -10.57
CA LEU A 160 -2.92 -2.07 -11.77
C LEU A 160 -2.63 -3.57 -11.77
N ALA A 161 -2.97 -4.24 -12.85
CA ALA A 161 -2.73 -5.67 -13.03
C ALA A 161 -1.34 -5.96 -13.61
N GLY A 162 -0.79 -7.12 -13.27
CA GLY A 162 0.41 -7.68 -13.85
C GLY A 162 1.66 -6.81 -13.69
N ALA A 163 2.48 -6.76 -14.74
CA ALA A 163 3.76 -6.07 -14.77
C ALA A 163 3.67 -4.54 -14.82
N LEU A 164 2.46 -3.96 -14.95
CA LEU A 164 2.28 -2.51 -15.10
C LEU A 164 2.87 -1.72 -13.93
N LYS A 165 2.84 -2.28 -12.71
CA LYS A 165 3.46 -1.64 -11.55
C LYS A 165 4.99 -1.48 -11.73
N ALA A 166 5.68 -2.53 -12.13
CA ALA A 166 7.11 -2.49 -12.40
C ALA A 166 7.44 -1.55 -13.57
N GLN A 167 6.63 -1.59 -14.64
CA GLN A 167 6.77 -0.68 -15.77
C GLN A 167 6.55 0.78 -15.38
N THR A 168 5.59 1.07 -14.50
CA THR A 168 5.35 2.42 -13.97
C THR A 168 6.57 2.93 -13.19
N HIS A 169 7.19 2.11 -12.34
CA HIS A 169 8.44 2.46 -11.67
C HIS A 169 9.55 2.81 -12.66
N LYS A 170 9.69 2.00 -13.72
CA LYS A 170 10.67 2.24 -14.78
C LYS A 170 10.42 3.56 -15.52
N ASN A 171 9.20 3.77 -15.98
CA ASN A 171 8.82 4.93 -16.78
C ASN A 171 8.90 6.23 -15.97
N ALA A 172 8.53 6.20 -14.70
CA ALA A 172 8.62 7.35 -13.80
C ALA A 172 10.08 7.75 -13.53
N GLY A 173 10.96 6.77 -13.29
CA GLY A 173 12.41 6.97 -13.18
C GLY A 173 12.89 7.70 -11.92
N ASN A 174 12.03 8.42 -11.21
CA ASN A 174 12.35 9.14 -9.97
C ASN A 174 11.13 9.25 -9.04
N PRO A 175 11.31 9.59 -7.74
CA PRO A 175 10.24 9.69 -6.76
C PRO A 175 9.14 10.71 -7.09
N PHE A 176 9.48 11.85 -7.72
CA PHE A 176 8.51 12.89 -8.07
C PHE A 176 7.53 12.42 -9.13
N ASN A 177 8.04 11.92 -10.24
CA ASN A 177 7.24 11.36 -11.33
C ASN A 177 6.43 10.15 -10.86
N PHE A 178 7.02 9.34 -9.98
CA PHE A 178 6.32 8.19 -9.41
C PHE A 178 5.16 8.62 -8.52
N ALA A 179 5.30 9.69 -7.73
CA ALA A 179 4.20 10.24 -6.95
C ALA A 179 3.06 10.74 -7.85
N GLU A 180 3.38 11.36 -8.99
CA GLU A 180 2.37 11.76 -9.97
C GLU A 180 1.64 10.54 -10.56
N ALA A 181 2.39 9.52 -11.01
CA ALA A 181 1.81 8.29 -11.53
C ALA A 181 0.87 7.60 -10.50
N LEU A 182 1.26 7.60 -9.23
CA LEU A 182 0.43 7.05 -8.16
C LEU A 182 -0.89 7.79 -7.98
N VAL A 183 -0.86 9.12 -8.01
CA VAL A 183 -2.07 9.93 -7.87
C VAL A 183 -2.98 9.77 -9.09
N GLU A 184 -2.43 9.59 -10.29
CA GLU A 184 -3.23 9.23 -11.47
C GLU A 184 -3.92 7.87 -11.32
N VAL A 185 -3.22 6.86 -10.80
CA VAL A 185 -3.83 5.55 -10.54
C VAL A 185 -4.89 5.65 -9.44
N PHE A 186 -4.60 6.41 -8.38
CA PHE A 186 -5.55 6.66 -7.28
C PHE A 186 -6.85 7.30 -7.79
N SER A 187 -6.75 8.22 -8.74
CA SER A 187 -7.90 8.94 -9.31
C SER A 187 -8.87 8.05 -10.10
N ILE A 188 -8.42 6.89 -10.57
CA ILE A 188 -9.27 5.95 -11.34
C ILE A 188 -10.49 5.51 -10.52
N ARG A 189 -10.28 5.19 -9.26
CA ARG A 189 -11.34 4.82 -8.30
C ARG A 189 -10.88 5.13 -6.88
N VAL A 190 -11.33 6.27 -6.36
CA VAL A 190 -11.10 6.65 -4.96
C VAL A 190 -11.94 5.72 -4.06
N PRO A 191 -11.40 5.15 -2.97
CA PRO A 191 -12.17 4.33 -2.04
C PRO A 191 -13.28 5.12 -1.35
N ASP A 192 -14.42 4.47 -1.13
CA ASP A 192 -15.56 5.05 -0.39
C ASP A 192 -15.31 5.02 1.13
N LEU A 193 -14.48 4.07 1.58
CA LEU A 193 -14.02 3.98 2.97
C LEU A 193 -12.61 3.38 2.99
N VAL A 194 -11.74 3.93 3.82
CA VAL A 194 -10.42 3.37 4.12
C VAL A 194 -10.36 3.00 5.59
N ILE A 195 -9.88 1.77 5.88
CA ILE A 195 -9.67 1.25 7.23
C ILE A 195 -8.21 0.79 7.34
N VAL A 196 -7.38 1.53 8.06
CA VAL A 196 -5.94 1.27 8.21
C VAL A 196 -5.69 0.28 9.32
N ASP A 197 -5.01 -0.80 9.00
CA ASP A 197 -4.42 -1.70 9.99
C ASP A 197 -3.12 -1.09 10.54
N GLY A 198 -3.22 -0.45 11.68
CA GLY A 198 -2.13 0.13 12.47
C GLY A 198 -1.89 -0.61 13.79
N VAL A 199 -2.36 -1.84 13.96
CA VAL A 199 -2.09 -2.60 15.21
C VAL A 199 -0.60 -2.92 15.29
N LEU A 200 -0.04 -3.64 14.33
CA LEU A 200 1.39 -3.80 14.14
C LEU A 200 1.80 -2.94 12.95
N ALA A 201 2.46 -1.84 13.18
CA ALA A 201 2.89 -0.89 12.15
C ALA A 201 4.35 -1.15 11.74
N MET A 202 4.74 -0.63 10.56
CA MET A 202 6.10 -0.73 10.05
C MET A 202 6.74 0.66 9.95
N GLU A 203 7.98 0.76 10.38
CA GLU A 203 8.80 1.97 10.34
C GLU A 203 10.12 1.76 9.58
N GLY A 204 10.96 2.79 9.44
CA GLY A 204 12.25 2.72 8.75
C GLY A 204 12.09 2.59 7.23
N ASN A 205 12.96 1.83 6.59
CA ASN A 205 13.01 1.67 5.14
C ASN A 205 11.94 0.66 4.64
N GLY A 206 10.65 0.98 4.83
CA GLY A 206 9.54 0.20 4.27
C GLY A 206 9.53 0.20 2.72
N PRO A 207 8.64 -0.58 2.09
CA PRO A 207 7.47 -1.29 2.62
C PRO A 207 7.71 -2.73 3.09
N ALA A 208 8.97 -3.19 3.17
CA ALA A 208 9.39 -4.50 3.63
C ALA A 208 10.52 -4.41 4.68
N SER A 209 10.48 -3.39 5.54
CA SER A 209 11.43 -3.18 6.64
C SER A 209 11.34 -4.31 7.69
N LYS A 210 12.41 -4.47 8.45
CA LYS A 210 12.45 -5.31 9.65
C LYS A 210 12.00 -4.55 10.90
N ASP A 211 11.97 -3.21 10.83
CA ASP A 211 11.58 -2.36 11.94
C ASP A 211 10.05 -2.33 12.08
N LEU A 212 9.54 -2.91 13.15
CA LEU A 212 8.11 -2.99 13.46
C LEU A 212 7.84 -2.33 14.81
N ILE A 213 6.66 -1.74 14.94
CA ILE A 213 6.17 -1.11 16.18
C ILE A 213 4.72 -1.53 16.47
N ASN A 214 4.44 -1.90 17.71
CA ASN A 214 3.08 -2.11 18.18
C ASN A 214 2.42 -0.75 18.43
N LEU A 215 1.70 -0.24 17.43
CA LEU A 215 0.98 1.02 17.55
C LEU A 215 -0.40 0.83 18.18
N SER A 216 -0.97 -0.37 18.05
CA SER A 216 -2.27 -0.75 18.64
C SER A 216 -3.41 0.19 18.22
N LYS A 217 -3.46 0.58 16.94
CA LYS A 217 -4.49 1.47 16.39
C LYS A 217 -5.17 0.86 15.17
N ILE A 218 -6.47 1.10 15.06
CA ILE A 218 -7.22 1.04 13.80
C ILE A 218 -7.68 2.45 13.48
N MET A 219 -7.50 2.87 12.24
CA MET A 219 -7.84 4.22 11.79
C MET A 219 -8.75 4.15 10.58
N ALA A 220 -9.63 5.13 10.40
CA ALA A 220 -10.52 5.14 9.25
C ALA A 220 -10.94 6.54 8.82
N SER A 221 -11.26 6.67 7.54
CA SER A 221 -11.88 7.86 6.95
C SER A 221 -12.55 7.52 5.63
N ASP A 222 -13.55 8.28 5.27
CA ASP A 222 -14.13 8.38 3.92
C ASP A 222 -13.37 9.38 3.03
N ASP A 223 -12.37 10.07 3.59
CA ASP A 223 -11.41 10.91 2.86
C ASP A 223 -10.01 10.28 2.96
N PRO A 224 -9.54 9.56 1.92
CA PRO A 224 -8.23 8.90 1.92
C PRO A 224 -7.05 9.85 2.07
N VAL A 225 -7.18 11.09 1.56
CA VAL A 225 -6.11 12.12 1.64
C VAL A 225 -6.01 12.66 3.06
N ALA A 226 -7.14 12.92 3.71
CA ALA A 226 -7.17 13.32 5.11
C ALA A 226 -6.57 12.24 6.02
N LEU A 227 -6.88 10.99 5.74
CA LEU A 227 -6.34 9.85 6.49
C LEU A 227 -4.82 9.75 6.33
N ASP A 228 -4.30 9.81 5.09
CA ASP A 228 -2.85 9.77 4.85
C ASP A 228 -2.12 10.97 5.46
N SER A 229 -2.75 12.16 5.50
CA SER A 229 -2.20 13.35 6.15
C SER A 229 -2.08 13.18 7.67
N VAL A 230 -3.10 12.60 8.30
CA VAL A 230 -3.09 12.26 9.74
C VAL A 230 -2.02 11.21 10.02
N VAL A 231 -1.91 10.16 9.19
CA VAL A 231 -0.86 9.13 9.30
C VAL A 231 0.53 9.75 9.16
N ALA A 232 0.74 10.64 8.20
CA ALA A 232 2.02 11.34 8.01
C ALA A 232 2.39 12.19 9.24
N TYR A 233 1.43 12.90 9.81
CA TYR A 233 1.63 13.65 11.06
C TYR A 233 2.01 12.71 12.22
N MET A 234 1.30 11.61 12.41
CA MET A 234 1.59 10.63 13.46
C MET A 234 2.99 10.01 13.30
N MET A 235 3.44 9.79 12.09
CA MET A 235 4.81 9.33 11.78
C MET A 235 5.88 10.40 12.04
N GLY A 236 5.50 11.68 12.22
CA GLY A 236 6.41 12.78 12.43
C GLY A 236 7.09 13.30 11.18
N PHE A 237 6.44 13.19 10.02
CA PHE A 237 6.97 13.83 8.80
C PHE A 237 7.02 15.35 8.96
N PRO A 238 8.17 16.01 8.72
CA PRO A 238 8.27 17.46 8.82
C PRO A 238 7.49 18.19 7.73
N GLU A 239 7.31 17.54 6.59
CA GLU A 239 6.54 18.00 5.43
C GLU A 239 5.69 16.84 4.90
N LEU A 240 4.56 17.15 4.29
CA LEU A 240 3.71 16.10 3.72
C LEU A 240 4.44 15.36 2.59
N PRO A 241 4.31 14.04 2.51
CA PRO A 241 4.75 13.27 1.35
C PRO A 241 4.08 13.77 0.06
N ARG A 242 4.85 13.82 -1.03
CA ARG A 242 4.43 14.37 -2.32
C ARG A 242 3.12 13.78 -2.87
N THR A 243 2.84 12.52 -2.62
CA THR A 243 1.58 11.87 -3.03
C THR A 243 0.36 12.52 -2.38
N ILE A 244 0.47 12.93 -1.11
CA ILE A 244 -0.61 13.59 -0.36
C ILE A 244 -0.81 15.01 -0.89
N GLU A 245 0.28 15.76 -1.06
CA GLU A 245 0.23 17.13 -1.61
C GLU A 245 -0.44 17.16 -2.98
N LEU A 246 -0.02 16.27 -3.89
CA LEU A 246 -0.58 16.18 -5.23
C LEU A 246 -2.06 15.77 -5.22
N ALA A 247 -2.42 14.77 -4.40
CA ALA A 247 -3.81 14.33 -4.31
C ALA A 247 -4.72 15.45 -3.78
N ALA A 248 -4.28 16.19 -2.75
CA ALA A 248 -5.01 17.35 -2.23
C ALA A 248 -5.10 18.49 -3.27
N ALA A 249 -4.01 18.83 -3.93
CA ALA A 249 -3.97 19.87 -4.95
C ALA A 249 -4.89 19.57 -6.15
N ARG A 250 -5.13 18.28 -6.44
CA ARG A 250 -6.07 17.81 -7.47
C ARG A 250 -7.51 17.64 -6.98
N GLY A 251 -7.79 17.97 -5.71
CA GLY A 251 -9.15 17.97 -5.14
C GLY A 251 -9.67 16.59 -4.71
N TYR A 252 -8.79 15.60 -4.51
CA TYR A 252 -9.19 14.25 -4.09
C TYR A 252 -9.42 14.12 -2.59
N GLY A 253 -9.18 15.17 -1.79
CA GLY A 253 -9.43 15.20 -0.36
C GLY A 253 -8.70 16.37 0.33
N ILE A 254 -8.74 16.39 1.65
CA ILE A 254 -8.21 17.48 2.49
C ILE A 254 -6.89 17.05 3.13
N SER A 255 -5.81 17.83 2.93
CA SER A 255 -4.52 17.57 3.57
C SER A 255 -4.22 18.47 4.77
N GLU A 256 -4.94 19.59 4.92
CA GLU A 256 -4.76 20.54 6.02
C GLU A 256 -5.35 20.00 7.32
N LEU A 257 -4.52 19.68 8.32
CA LEU A 257 -4.94 19.12 9.61
C LEU A 257 -5.98 19.98 10.34
N SER A 258 -5.91 21.30 10.21
CA SER A 258 -6.88 22.24 10.79
C SER A 258 -8.32 22.10 10.25
N ARG A 259 -8.47 21.44 9.09
CA ARG A 259 -9.75 21.18 8.44
C ARG A 259 -10.22 19.73 8.59
N ILE A 260 -9.48 18.93 9.36
CA ILE A 260 -9.78 17.52 9.62
C ILE A 260 -10.28 17.37 11.06
N THR A 261 -11.48 16.84 11.22
CA THR A 261 -12.02 16.47 12.53
C THR A 261 -11.40 15.13 12.96
N ILE A 262 -10.78 15.10 14.13
CA ILE A 262 -10.18 13.88 14.69
C ILE A 262 -11.14 13.28 15.71
N ASN A 263 -11.56 12.05 15.47
CA ASN A 263 -12.28 11.23 16.44
C ASN A 263 -11.27 10.26 17.08
N GLY A 264 -10.78 10.60 18.26
CA GLY A 264 -9.73 9.88 18.97
C GLY A 264 -8.56 10.78 19.35
N LYS A 265 -7.41 10.20 19.65
CA LYS A 265 -6.22 10.94 20.07
C LYS A 265 -5.22 11.04 18.92
N LEU A 266 -4.94 12.26 18.47
CA LEU A 266 -3.90 12.55 17.50
C LEU A 266 -2.60 12.94 18.20
N GLU A 267 -1.57 12.18 18.00
CA GLU A 267 -0.24 12.42 18.58
C GLU A 267 0.86 11.90 17.65
N VAL A 268 2.01 12.56 17.69
CA VAL A 268 3.22 12.05 17.01
C VAL A 268 3.73 10.84 17.77
N ILE A 269 4.05 9.77 17.06
CA ILE A 269 4.58 8.53 17.63
C ILE A 269 6.03 8.80 18.08
N PRO A 270 6.36 8.72 19.38
CA PRO A 270 7.71 9.01 19.86
C PRO A 270 8.74 8.06 19.24
N GLY A 271 9.83 8.63 18.70
CA GLY A 271 10.94 7.85 18.17
C GLY A 271 10.65 7.07 16.88
N PHE A 272 9.55 7.35 16.20
CA PHE A 272 9.19 6.67 14.94
C PHE A 272 10.28 6.91 13.88
N LYS A 273 10.75 5.82 13.28
CA LYS A 273 11.81 5.85 12.28
C LYS A 273 11.25 6.16 10.90
N LEU A 274 11.52 7.33 10.37
CA LEU A 274 11.20 7.67 8.99
C LEU A 274 12.13 6.92 8.01
N PRO A 275 11.72 6.74 6.74
CA PRO A 275 12.61 6.19 5.71
C PRO A 275 13.81 7.11 5.51
N GLN A 276 14.98 6.52 5.30
CA GLN A 276 16.24 7.26 5.11
C GLN A 276 16.40 7.85 3.70
N THR A 277 15.53 7.47 2.76
CA THR A 277 15.57 7.95 1.37
C THR A 277 15.25 9.44 1.30
N ASP A 278 16.06 10.20 0.57
CA ASP A 278 15.78 11.61 0.32
C ASP A 278 14.64 11.75 -0.70
N ARG A 279 13.46 12.12 -0.19
CA ARG A 279 12.23 12.31 -0.98
C ARG A 279 12.12 13.69 -1.60
N ARG A 280 13.06 14.60 -1.29
CA ARG A 280 13.17 15.95 -1.83
C ARG A 280 14.10 16.02 -3.02
N ALA A 281 14.72 14.90 -3.40
CA ALA A 281 15.59 14.85 -4.56
C ALA A 281 14.82 15.34 -5.78
N SER A 282 15.06 16.58 -6.17
CA SER A 282 14.39 17.25 -7.29
C SER A 282 14.94 16.80 -8.64
N THR A 283 16.09 16.14 -8.65
CA THR A 283 16.74 15.62 -9.84
C THR A 283 17.03 14.12 -9.69
N ILE A 284 17.11 13.42 -10.82
CA ILE A 284 17.55 12.02 -10.86
C ILE A 284 18.94 11.89 -10.21
N MET A 285 19.80 12.88 -10.40
CA MET A 285 21.16 12.90 -9.86
C MET A 285 21.17 12.95 -8.32
N ASP A 286 20.31 13.76 -7.71
CA ASP A 286 20.21 13.88 -6.24
C ASP A 286 19.67 12.59 -5.63
N SER A 287 18.71 11.91 -6.27
CA SER A 287 18.17 10.62 -5.82
C SER A 287 19.17 9.47 -5.99
N ILE A 288 20.06 9.55 -6.97
CA ILE A 288 21.07 8.51 -7.27
C ILE A 288 22.18 8.47 -6.21
N THR A 289 22.48 9.58 -5.55
CA THR A 289 23.64 9.69 -4.65
C THR A 289 23.36 9.28 -3.21
N ALA A 290 22.09 9.25 -2.78
CA ALA A 290 21.77 9.18 -1.35
C ALA A 290 21.63 7.75 -0.81
N VAL A 291 20.92 6.84 -1.48
CA VAL A 291 20.64 5.47 -0.95
C VAL A 291 20.54 4.47 -2.09
N ARG A 292 21.29 3.36 -1.99
CA ARG A 292 21.27 2.29 -3.00
C ARG A 292 20.93 0.92 -2.40
N PRO A 293 20.29 0.04 -3.16
CA PRO A 293 20.09 -1.34 -2.72
C PRO A 293 21.42 -2.09 -2.68
N ARG A 294 21.67 -2.82 -1.61
CA ARG A 294 22.81 -3.73 -1.44
C ARG A 294 22.31 -5.09 -0.95
N VAL A 295 22.88 -6.15 -1.49
CA VAL A 295 22.55 -7.51 -1.07
C VAL A 295 23.32 -7.85 0.20
N ASN A 296 22.61 -8.34 1.21
CA ASN A 296 23.19 -8.95 2.38
C ASN A 296 23.32 -10.46 2.10
N ASN A 297 24.56 -10.91 1.87
CA ASN A 297 24.86 -12.29 1.46
C ASN A 297 24.50 -13.32 2.53
N GLU A 298 24.54 -12.95 3.81
CA GLU A 298 24.19 -13.85 4.93
C GLU A 298 22.69 -14.19 4.96
N LEU A 299 21.86 -13.30 4.43
CA LEU A 299 20.41 -13.46 4.39
C LEU A 299 19.91 -13.94 3.03
N CYS A 300 20.73 -13.84 1.99
CA CYS A 300 20.33 -14.16 0.62
C CYS A 300 20.24 -15.68 0.42
N THR A 301 19.08 -16.15 -0.04
CA THR A 301 18.82 -17.56 -0.37
C THR A 301 18.94 -17.86 -1.87
N LEU A 302 19.48 -16.94 -2.66
CA LEU A 302 19.68 -17.09 -4.11
C LEU A 302 18.39 -17.39 -4.89
N CYS A 303 17.24 -16.86 -4.42
CA CYS A 303 15.92 -17.14 -5.01
C CYS A 303 15.62 -16.35 -6.28
N GLU A 304 16.51 -15.50 -6.77
CA GLU A 304 16.47 -14.70 -7.99
C GLU A 304 15.30 -13.71 -8.12
N THR A 305 14.37 -13.65 -7.17
CA THR A 305 13.19 -12.76 -7.22
C THR A 305 13.55 -11.29 -7.51
N CYS A 306 14.66 -10.78 -6.95
CA CYS A 306 15.12 -9.42 -7.17
C CYS A 306 15.62 -9.18 -8.60
N ILE A 307 16.17 -10.21 -9.25
CA ILE A 307 16.67 -10.17 -10.65
C ILE A 307 15.47 -10.18 -11.61
N GLU A 308 14.59 -11.19 -11.46
CA GLU A 308 13.42 -11.38 -12.33
C GLU A 308 12.48 -10.17 -12.33
N HIS A 309 12.36 -9.48 -11.20
CA HIS A 309 11.44 -8.36 -11.03
C HIS A 309 12.12 -6.99 -11.09
N CYS A 310 13.40 -6.92 -11.49
CA CYS A 310 14.06 -5.65 -11.71
C CYS A 310 13.55 -4.97 -12.99
N PRO A 311 12.82 -3.85 -12.92
CA PRO A 311 12.20 -3.25 -14.10
C PRO A 311 13.21 -2.70 -15.10
N ASN A 312 14.46 -2.47 -14.69
CA ASN A 312 15.52 -1.94 -15.54
C ASN A 312 16.68 -2.93 -15.77
N GLY A 313 16.55 -4.19 -15.33
CA GLY A 313 17.59 -5.22 -15.51
C GLY A 313 18.92 -4.88 -14.83
N ALA A 314 18.87 -4.16 -13.70
CA ALA A 314 20.06 -3.67 -13.01
C ALA A 314 20.68 -4.71 -12.05
N LEU A 315 20.11 -5.90 -11.91
CA LEU A 315 20.66 -6.97 -11.09
C LEU A 315 21.05 -8.17 -11.96
N THR A 316 22.24 -8.69 -11.71
CA THR A 316 22.77 -9.90 -12.35
C THR A 316 23.22 -10.89 -11.28
N MET A 317 23.18 -12.19 -11.59
CA MET A 317 23.67 -13.23 -10.70
C MET A 317 25.17 -13.44 -10.94
N GLU A 318 25.93 -13.30 -9.87
CA GLU A 318 27.31 -13.80 -9.76
C GLU A 318 27.31 -14.89 -8.68
N GLU A 319 28.19 -14.85 -7.69
CA GLU A 319 28.04 -15.67 -6.49
C GLU A 319 26.78 -15.30 -5.69
N TYR A 320 26.48 -14.00 -5.67
CA TYR A 320 25.24 -13.38 -5.15
C TYR A 320 24.73 -12.36 -6.14
N PRO A 321 23.46 -11.91 -6.03
CA PRO A 321 22.94 -10.85 -6.90
C PRO A 321 23.76 -9.56 -6.72
N VAL A 322 24.24 -8.99 -7.83
CA VAL A 322 25.02 -7.75 -7.86
C VAL A 322 24.21 -6.67 -8.57
N VAL A 323 24.21 -5.46 -8.00
CA VAL A 323 23.49 -4.30 -8.54
C VAL A 323 24.45 -3.47 -9.41
N SER A 324 24.13 -3.29 -10.70
CA SER A 324 24.82 -2.32 -11.56
C SER A 324 24.40 -0.91 -11.20
N PRO A 325 25.32 -0.04 -10.75
CA PRO A 325 25.00 1.35 -10.42
C PRO A 325 24.49 2.17 -11.63
N GLU A 326 24.95 1.86 -12.83
CA GLU A 326 24.63 2.57 -14.07
C GLU A 326 23.19 2.28 -14.53
N LEU A 327 22.72 1.06 -14.28
CA LEU A 327 21.37 0.62 -14.64
C LEU A 327 20.33 0.81 -13.53
N CYS A 328 20.80 0.97 -12.28
CA CYS A 328 19.90 1.05 -11.12
C CYS A 328 19.19 2.42 -11.06
N ILE A 329 17.88 2.42 -11.25
CA ILE A 329 17.00 3.60 -11.13
C ILE A 329 16.50 3.86 -9.70
N THR A 330 17.06 3.21 -8.70
CA THR A 330 16.70 3.35 -7.27
C THR A 330 15.19 3.23 -6.96
N CYS A 331 14.47 2.42 -7.72
CA CYS A 331 13.04 2.18 -7.53
C CYS A 331 12.72 1.27 -6.33
N PHE A 332 13.70 0.59 -5.78
CA PHE A 332 13.64 -0.32 -4.63
C PHE A 332 12.72 -1.54 -4.79
N CYS A 333 12.21 -1.84 -5.98
CA CYS A 333 11.40 -3.04 -6.23
C CYS A 333 12.10 -4.33 -5.73
N CYS A 334 13.41 -4.43 -5.88
CA CYS A 334 14.20 -5.56 -5.38
C CYS A 334 14.12 -5.69 -3.86
N GLN A 335 14.13 -4.59 -3.11
CA GLN A 335 13.98 -4.59 -1.65
C GLN A 335 12.53 -4.93 -1.24
N GLU A 336 11.54 -4.38 -1.92
CA GLU A 336 10.13 -4.62 -1.63
C GLU A 336 9.75 -6.10 -1.80
N LEU A 337 10.28 -6.76 -2.82
CA LEU A 337 9.91 -8.11 -3.20
C LEU A 337 10.78 -9.21 -2.59
N CYS A 338 11.90 -8.86 -1.96
CA CYS A 338 12.80 -9.84 -1.34
C CYS A 338 12.11 -10.57 -0.17
N PRO A 339 11.85 -11.90 -0.27
CA PRO A 339 11.18 -12.63 0.80
C PRO A 339 12.03 -12.75 2.06
N GLN A 340 13.36 -12.71 1.91
CA GLN A 340 14.31 -12.80 3.02
C GLN A 340 14.68 -11.44 3.61
N LYS A 341 14.16 -10.33 3.06
CA LYS A 341 14.59 -8.98 3.43
C LYS A 341 16.12 -8.82 3.38
N ALA A 342 16.75 -9.49 2.39
CA ALA A 342 18.19 -9.48 2.18
C ALA A 342 18.68 -8.27 1.38
N ILE A 343 17.79 -7.42 0.86
CA ILE A 343 18.16 -6.18 0.18
C ILE A 343 18.07 -5.03 1.18
N GLU A 344 19.22 -4.48 1.53
CA GLU A 344 19.35 -3.33 2.43
C GLU A 344 19.51 -2.04 1.61
N LEU A 345 18.96 -0.96 2.12
CA LEU A 345 19.10 0.38 1.53
C LEU A 345 20.21 1.12 2.29
N LYS A 346 21.36 1.35 1.65
CA LYS A 346 22.55 2.00 2.24
C LYS A 346 23.10 3.08 1.32
#